data_c63d3b1403442f7b0ac9d7b80150c2f9
#
_entry.id   c63d3b1403442f7b0ac9d7b80150c2f9
#
_cell.length_a   1.000
_cell.length_b   1.000
_cell.length_c   1.000
_cell.angle_alpha   90.00
_cell.angle_beta   90.00
_cell.angle_gamma   90.00
#
_symmetry.space_group_name_H-M   'P 1'
#
loop_
_entity.id
_entity.type
_entity.pdbx_description
1 polymer ?
#
loop_
_entity_poly.entity_id
_entity_poly.type
_entity_poly.pdbx_seq_one_letter_code
_entity_poly.pdbx_strand_id
1 'polypeptide(L)'
;NKTLVITEIPYGTTTSKIIDTILKANQKGKIKIKKIDDFTADTARIVVQLAPGSSSDKAIDALYAFTDCEINISPNCCVVDDKKPVFTSVTNLLRLSTEKTKALLKWELEIEKGELEEKYFYTSLEKIFIENRIYKQEGYENAPNKEKLILFVDEALAPWKDKLIREVRTEDIERLFEIKMIRITKFDSKKADELMKELDRKIKACVKNLKHLNDYTIQWFEMLKAKYGDLYPRRTEVRNFGAINVKAVVENNEKLYINRAEGFVGTGLKKDEFLFNCSD
;
A
#
# COMPACT_ATOMS: atom_id res chain seq x y z
N ASN A 1 -35.35 -25.08 -19.58
CA ASN A 1 -34.77 -23.77 -20.01
C ASN A 1 -33.58 -23.42 -19.13
N LYS A 2 -32.36 -23.42 -19.71
CA LYS A 2 -31.15 -23.03 -19.00
C LYS A 2 -31.04 -21.52 -19.09
N THR A 3 -30.85 -20.90 -17.93
CA THR A 3 -30.71 -19.45 -17.78
C THR A 3 -29.40 -19.14 -17.07
N LEU A 4 -28.62 -18.20 -17.61
CA LEU A 4 -27.44 -17.65 -16.98
C LEU A 4 -27.77 -16.24 -16.47
N VAL A 5 -27.16 -15.86 -15.36
CA VAL A 5 -27.32 -14.51 -14.78
C VAL A 5 -25.94 -13.90 -14.62
N ILE A 6 -25.72 -12.74 -15.22
CA ILE A 6 -24.51 -11.94 -15.05
C ILE A 6 -24.80 -10.94 -13.93
N THR A 7 -24.09 -11.06 -12.82
CA THR A 7 -24.26 -10.22 -11.63
C THR A 7 -23.16 -9.18 -11.46
N GLU A 8 -22.06 -9.32 -12.19
CA GLU A 8 -20.93 -8.39 -12.19
C GLU A 8 -20.46 -8.16 -13.62
N ILE A 9 -20.03 -6.95 -13.92
CA ILE A 9 -19.48 -6.56 -15.22
C ILE A 9 -18.05 -6.06 -15.04
N PRO A 10 -17.17 -6.24 -16.05
CA PRO A 10 -15.79 -5.77 -15.98
C PRO A 10 -15.67 -4.26 -15.85
N TYR A 11 -14.57 -3.81 -15.24
CA TYR A 11 -14.27 -2.39 -15.08
C TYR A 11 -14.23 -1.66 -16.44
N GLY A 12 -14.84 -0.48 -16.50
CA GLY A 12 -14.84 0.36 -17.70
C GLY A 12 -15.83 -0.07 -18.79
N THR A 13 -16.72 -1.06 -18.51
CA THR A 13 -17.81 -1.46 -19.39
C THR A 13 -19.16 -1.06 -18.82
N THR A 14 -20.19 -1.06 -19.67
CA THR A 14 -21.59 -0.83 -19.29
C THR A 14 -22.42 -2.07 -19.58
N THR A 15 -23.55 -2.22 -18.90
CA THR A 15 -24.50 -3.34 -19.16
C THR A 15 -24.96 -3.36 -20.61
N SER A 16 -25.29 -2.19 -21.19
CA SER A 16 -25.66 -2.07 -22.58
C SER A 16 -24.56 -2.58 -23.53
N LYS A 17 -23.30 -2.20 -23.27
CA LYS A 17 -22.18 -2.67 -24.09
C LYS A 17 -21.98 -4.19 -24.00
N ILE A 18 -22.10 -4.77 -22.80
CA ILE A 18 -22.05 -6.23 -22.62
C ILE A 18 -23.14 -6.91 -23.44
N ILE A 19 -24.39 -6.43 -23.34
CA ILE A 19 -25.53 -6.96 -24.08
C ILE A 19 -25.29 -6.89 -25.59
N ASP A 20 -24.80 -5.74 -26.10
CA ASP A 20 -24.49 -5.58 -27.53
C ASP A 20 -23.42 -6.57 -28.01
N THR A 21 -22.38 -6.80 -27.22
CA THR A 21 -21.35 -7.78 -27.60
C THR A 21 -21.87 -9.21 -27.57
N ILE A 22 -22.75 -9.55 -26.64
CA ILE A 22 -23.43 -10.84 -26.58
C ILE A 22 -24.34 -11.05 -27.80
N LEU A 23 -25.14 -10.04 -28.17
CA LEU A 23 -25.99 -10.08 -29.34
C LEU A 23 -25.19 -10.25 -30.65
N LYS A 24 -24.07 -9.53 -30.77
CA LYS A 24 -23.15 -9.69 -31.91
C LYS A 24 -22.54 -11.09 -31.98
N ALA A 25 -22.15 -11.67 -30.84
CA ALA A 25 -21.64 -13.05 -30.77
C ALA A 25 -22.73 -14.08 -31.16
N ASN A 26 -23.97 -13.83 -30.74
CA ASN A 26 -25.09 -14.66 -31.13
C ASN A 26 -25.39 -14.56 -32.64
N GLN A 27 -25.37 -13.38 -33.24
CA GLN A 27 -25.55 -13.18 -34.69
C GLN A 27 -24.46 -13.86 -35.52
N LYS A 28 -23.22 -13.91 -35.01
CA LYS A 28 -22.08 -14.60 -35.62
C LYS A 28 -22.11 -16.13 -35.37
N GLY A 29 -23.14 -16.67 -34.72
CA GLY A 29 -23.27 -18.07 -34.40
C GLY A 29 -22.30 -18.63 -33.36
N LYS A 30 -21.52 -17.74 -32.67
CA LYS A 30 -20.54 -18.17 -31.65
C LYS A 30 -21.20 -18.58 -30.33
N ILE A 31 -22.40 -18.06 -30.06
CA ILE A 31 -23.20 -18.38 -28.87
C ILE A 31 -24.66 -18.55 -29.34
N LYS A 32 -25.38 -19.49 -28.76
CA LYS A 32 -26.81 -19.74 -29.08
C LYS A 32 -27.68 -19.24 -27.93
N ILE A 33 -28.25 -18.05 -28.09
CA ILE A 33 -29.09 -17.38 -27.09
C ILE A 33 -30.50 -17.22 -27.64
N LYS A 34 -31.49 -17.48 -26.78
CA LYS A 34 -32.92 -17.30 -27.09
C LYS A 34 -33.34 -15.84 -26.78
N LYS A 35 -32.97 -15.33 -25.63
CA LYS A 35 -33.40 -14.00 -25.14
C LYS A 35 -32.40 -13.45 -24.13
N ILE A 36 -32.27 -12.13 -24.10
CA ILE A 36 -31.52 -11.40 -23.09
C ILE A 36 -32.47 -10.36 -22.48
N ASP A 37 -32.50 -10.27 -21.16
CA ASP A 37 -33.26 -9.29 -20.41
C ASP A 37 -32.32 -8.56 -19.44
N ASP A 38 -32.41 -7.23 -19.39
CA ASP A 38 -31.66 -6.40 -18.46
C ASP A 38 -32.56 -6.02 -17.27
N PHE A 39 -32.19 -6.47 -16.07
CA PHE A 39 -32.84 -6.14 -14.80
C PHE A 39 -31.89 -5.35 -13.88
N THR A 40 -30.93 -4.66 -14.46
CA THR A 40 -29.95 -3.87 -13.70
C THR A 40 -30.64 -2.69 -13.01
N ALA A 41 -30.40 -2.57 -11.71
CA ALA A 41 -30.79 -1.44 -10.88
C ALA A 41 -29.52 -0.92 -10.15
N ASP A 42 -29.44 -1.04 -8.84
CA ASP A 42 -28.24 -0.69 -8.06
C ASP A 42 -27.07 -1.66 -8.31
N THR A 43 -27.37 -2.90 -8.68
CA THR A 43 -26.40 -3.93 -9.05
C THR A 43 -26.68 -4.46 -10.44
N ALA A 44 -25.62 -4.83 -11.17
CA ALA A 44 -25.77 -5.41 -12.51
C ALA A 44 -26.54 -6.74 -12.43
N ARG A 45 -27.56 -6.89 -13.28
CA ARG A 45 -28.35 -8.12 -13.38
C ARG A 45 -28.84 -8.34 -14.81
N ILE A 46 -28.04 -9.03 -15.62
CA ILE A 46 -28.38 -9.37 -17.00
C ILE A 46 -28.76 -10.86 -17.04
N VAL A 47 -29.95 -11.16 -17.52
CA VAL A 47 -30.47 -12.54 -17.60
C VAL A 47 -30.38 -13.01 -19.04
N VAL A 48 -29.62 -14.08 -19.29
CA VAL A 48 -29.37 -14.67 -20.60
C VAL A 48 -30.06 -16.04 -20.66
N GLN A 49 -31.07 -16.19 -21.49
CA GLN A 49 -31.76 -17.43 -21.72
C GLN A 49 -31.08 -18.17 -22.89
N LEU A 50 -30.56 -19.36 -22.64
CA LEU A 50 -29.90 -20.16 -23.66
C LEU A 50 -30.91 -20.86 -24.58
N ALA A 51 -30.48 -21.13 -25.81
CA ALA A 51 -31.26 -21.92 -26.73
C ALA A 51 -31.41 -23.40 -26.24
N PRO A 52 -32.50 -24.11 -26.59
CA PRO A 52 -32.67 -25.50 -26.25
C PRO A 52 -31.49 -26.35 -26.76
N GLY A 53 -30.98 -27.25 -25.91
CA GLY A 53 -29.85 -28.12 -26.26
C GLY A 53 -28.46 -27.56 -25.96
N SER A 54 -28.33 -26.26 -25.65
CA SER A 54 -27.05 -25.67 -25.32
C SER A 54 -26.54 -26.13 -23.93
N SER A 55 -25.22 -26.36 -23.80
CA SER A 55 -24.57 -26.60 -22.52
C SER A 55 -24.32 -25.28 -21.79
N SER A 56 -24.67 -25.21 -20.50
CA SER A 56 -24.38 -23.99 -19.67
C SER A 56 -22.90 -23.69 -19.58
N ASP A 57 -22.07 -24.72 -19.40
CA ASP A 57 -20.63 -24.54 -19.19
C ASP A 57 -19.95 -24.04 -20.47
N LYS A 58 -20.30 -24.68 -21.65
CA LYS A 58 -19.80 -24.13 -22.92
C LYS A 58 -20.29 -22.74 -23.23
N ALA A 59 -21.53 -22.40 -22.85
CA ALA A 59 -22.05 -21.06 -23.04
C ALA A 59 -21.33 -20.02 -22.15
N ILE A 60 -20.95 -20.38 -20.92
CA ILE A 60 -20.14 -19.54 -20.04
C ILE A 60 -18.76 -19.31 -20.65
N ASP A 61 -18.08 -20.36 -21.08
CA ASP A 61 -16.77 -20.25 -21.73
C ASP A 61 -16.84 -19.40 -23.01
N ALA A 62 -17.93 -19.56 -23.80
CA ALA A 62 -18.15 -18.75 -25.00
C ALA A 62 -18.42 -17.25 -24.68
N LEU A 63 -19.11 -16.97 -23.58
CA LEU A 63 -19.29 -15.59 -23.13
C LEU A 63 -17.95 -14.96 -22.79
N TYR A 64 -17.07 -15.64 -22.09
CA TYR A 64 -15.71 -15.12 -21.80
C TYR A 64 -14.84 -15.02 -23.06
N ALA A 65 -14.91 -15.98 -23.99
CA ALA A 65 -14.06 -16.00 -25.17
C ALA A 65 -14.47 -15.02 -26.28
N PHE A 66 -15.76 -14.70 -26.42
CA PHE A 66 -16.29 -13.98 -27.58
C PHE A 66 -17.00 -12.68 -27.26
N THR A 67 -17.10 -12.29 -25.99
CA THR A 67 -17.77 -11.04 -25.57
C THR A 67 -16.91 -10.24 -24.61
N ASP A 68 -17.35 -9.03 -24.28
CA ASP A 68 -16.69 -8.17 -23.29
C ASP A 68 -16.95 -8.61 -21.83
N CYS A 69 -17.41 -9.86 -21.60
CA CYS A 69 -17.46 -10.45 -20.27
C CYS A 69 -16.07 -10.69 -19.67
N GLU A 70 -15.04 -10.77 -20.51
CA GLU A 70 -13.63 -10.73 -20.14
C GLU A 70 -12.94 -9.57 -20.83
N ILE A 71 -12.16 -8.80 -20.11
CA ILE A 71 -11.35 -7.71 -20.65
C ILE A 71 -9.90 -7.82 -20.19
N ASN A 72 -9.00 -7.44 -21.06
CA ASN A 72 -7.59 -7.31 -20.72
C ASN A 72 -7.33 -5.93 -20.10
N ILE A 73 -6.75 -5.90 -18.92
CA ILE A 73 -6.30 -4.66 -18.29
C ILE A 73 -4.78 -4.61 -18.38
N SER A 74 -4.28 -3.65 -19.15
CA SER A 74 -2.83 -3.37 -19.26
C SER A 74 -2.52 -2.09 -18.48
N PRO A 75 -2.18 -2.19 -17.18
CA PRO A 75 -1.93 -1.02 -16.36
C PRO A 75 -0.66 -0.31 -16.82
N ASN A 76 -0.77 0.95 -17.15
CA ASN A 76 0.36 1.81 -17.46
C ASN A 76 0.70 2.63 -16.21
N CYS A 77 1.61 2.12 -15.38
CA CYS A 77 2.03 2.79 -14.16
C CYS A 77 2.95 3.97 -14.50
N CYS A 78 2.41 5.18 -14.47
CA CYS A 78 3.17 6.42 -14.50
C CYS A 78 3.04 7.12 -13.16
N VAL A 79 4.16 7.37 -12.49
CA VAL A 79 4.22 8.08 -11.21
C VAL A 79 5.16 9.28 -11.32
N VAL A 80 4.95 10.27 -10.46
CA VAL A 80 5.88 11.39 -10.35
C VAL A 80 6.89 11.07 -9.25
N ASP A 81 8.14 10.94 -9.62
CA ASP A 81 9.26 10.77 -8.71
C ASP A 81 10.26 11.91 -8.91
N ASP A 82 10.58 12.61 -7.84
CA ASP A 82 11.47 13.79 -7.85
C ASP A 82 11.12 14.80 -8.97
N LYS A 83 9.84 15.17 -9.04
CA LYS A 83 9.27 16.10 -10.04
C LYS A 83 9.34 15.63 -11.52
N LYS A 84 9.69 14.37 -11.75
CA LYS A 84 9.77 13.78 -13.09
C LYS A 84 8.77 12.63 -13.24
N PRO A 85 8.14 12.47 -14.41
CA PRO A 85 7.30 11.30 -14.66
C PRO A 85 8.18 10.07 -14.85
N VAL A 86 7.88 9.00 -14.12
CA VAL A 86 8.58 7.71 -14.21
C VAL A 86 7.58 6.63 -14.57
N PHE A 87 7.82 5.94 -15.68
CA PHE A 87 7.07 4.77 -16.09
C PHE A 87 7.70 3.52 -15.50
N THR A 88 6.89 2.74 -14.77
CA THR A 88 7.40 1.57 -14.05
C THR A 88 6.33 0.47 -13.95
N SER A 89 6.73 -0.70 -13.50
CA SER A 89 5.78 -1.78 -13.19
C SER A 89 5.18 -1.62 -11.79
N VAL A 90 4.01 -2.21 -11.55
CA VAL A 90 3.36 -2.22 -10.22
C VAL A 90 4.29 -2.80 -9.14
N THR A 91 5.00 -3.89 -9.46
CA THR A 91 5.96 -4.52 -8.54
C THR A 91 7.10 -3.58 -8.17
N ASN A 92 7.67 -2.87 -9.15
CA ASN A 92 8.73 -1.91 -8.88
C ASN A 92 8.21 -0.70 -8.10
N LEU A 93 6.99 -0.23 -8.39
CA LEU A 93 6.37 0.84 -7.64
C LEU A 93 6.19 0.48 -6.16
N LEU A 94 5.70 -0.73 -5.88
CA LEU A 94 5.58 -1.23 -4.50
C LEU A 94 6.94 -1.32 -3.81
N ARG A 95 7.98 -1.81 -4.50
CA ARG A 95 9.35 -1.85 -3.97
C ARG A 95 9.86 -0.45 -3.63
N LEU A 96 9.77 0.49 -4.58
CA LEU A 96 10.18 1.88 -4.36
C LEU A 96 9.43 2.54 -3.21
N SER A 97 8.10 2.34 -3.13
CA SER A 97 7.29 2.86 -2.02
C SER A 97 7.72 2.29 -0.67
N THR A 98 7.99 0.99 -0.61
CA THR A 98 8.45 0.32 0.61
C THR A 98 9.83 0.83 1.05
N GLU A 99 10.76 0.97 0.11
CA GLU A 99 12.11 1.49 0.36
C GLU A 99 12.09 2.93 0.85
N LYS A 100 11.27 3.79 0.23
CA LYS A 100 11.07 5.18 0.67
C LYS A 100 10.46 5.23 2.07
N THR A 101 9.43 4.42 2.35
CA THR A 101 8.82 4.34 3.68
C THR A 101 9.85 3.94 4.73
N LYS A 102 10.66 2.90 4.46
CA LYS A 102 11.73 2.47 5.35
C LYS A 102 12.75 3.59 5.61
N ALA A 103 13.14 4.33 4.56
CA ALA A 103 14.07 5.45 4.70
C ALA A 103 13.49 6.60 5.56
N LEU A 104 12.20 6.91 5.37
CA LEU A 104 11.49 7.91 6.17
C LEU A 104 11.37 7.49 7.64
N LEU A 105 11.01 6.23 7.91
CA LEU A 105 10.94 5.68 9.28
C LEU A 105 12.32 5.73 9.97
N LYS A 106 13.39 5.44 9.22
CA LYS A 106 14.76 5.60 9.74
C LYS A 106 15.03 7.05 10.13
N TRP A 107 14.72 7.96 9.24
CA TRP A 107 14.93 9.40 9.49
C TRP A 107 14.11 9.93 10.66
N GLU A 108 12.86 9.52 10.77
CA GLU A 108 11.98 9.83 11.91
C GLU A 108 12.59 9.36 13.23
N LEU A 109 13.08 8.11 13.30
CA LEU A 109 13.74 7.57 14.47
C LEU A 109 15.05 8.31 14.82
N GLU A 110 15.82 8.75 13.82
CA GLU A 110 17.04 9.53 14.02
C GLU A 110 16.73 10.92 14.60
N ILE A 111 15.68 11.58 14.12
CA ILE A 111 15.21 12.87 14.65
C ILE A 111 14.71 12.67 16.08
N GLU A 112 13.80 11.73 16.32
CA GLU A 112 13.26 11.45 17.66
C GLU A 112 14.36 11.14 18.66
N LYS A 113 15.33 10.30 18.25
CA LYS A 113 16.51 10.02 19.08
C LYS A 113 17.27 11.30 19.43
N GLY A 114 17.54 12.17 18.45
CA GLY A 114 18.26 13.43 18.67
C GLY A 114 17.51 14.36 19.63
N GLU A 115 16.19 14.49 19.49
CA GLU A 115 15.36 15.29 20.39
C GLU A 115 15.33 14.75 21.82
N LEU A 116 15.27 13.42 21.97
CA LEU A 116 15.31 12.77 23.27
C LEU A 116 16.68 12.90 23.94
N GLU A 117 17.77 12.76 23.20
CA GLU A 117 19.14 12.95 23.69
C GLU A 117 19.36 14.40 24.13
N GLU A 118 18.88 15.38 23.37
CA GLU A 118 18.97 16.80 23.72
C GLU A 118 18.17 17.12 24.99
N LYS A 119 16.98 16.56 25.12
CA LYS A 119 16.14 16.70 26.30
C LYS A 119 16.77 16.04 27.53
N TYR A 120 17.37 14.87 27.37
CA TYR A 120 18.11 14.18 28.43
C TYR A 120 19.32 15.01 28.88
N PHE A 121 20.10 15.50 27.93
CA PHE A 121 21.25 16.36 28.18
C PHE A 121 20.86 17.57 29.00
N TYR A 122 19.87 18.32 28.54
CA TYR A 122 19.44 19.54 29.23
C TYR A 122 18.88 19.28 30.62
N THR A 123 18.08 18.20 30.79
CA THR A 123 17.58 17.80 32.12
C THR A 123 18.72 17.44 33.07
N SER A 124 19.75 16.76 32.58
CA SER A 124 20.96 16.43 33.36
C SER A 124 21.75 17.68 33.72
N LEU A 125 21.94 18.62 32.79
CA LEU A 125 22.66 19.86 33.00
C LEU A 125 21.92 20.76 33.99
N GLU A 126 20.60 20.91 33.84
CA GLU A 126 19.74 21.66 34.78
C GLU A 126 19.84 21.09 36.21
N LYS A 127 19.77 19.74 36.31
CA LYS A 127 19.92 19.04 37.59
C LYS A 127 21.24 19.36 38.25
N ILE A 128 22.36 19.23 37.53
CA ILE A 128 23.71 19.50 38.03
C ILE A 128 23.80 20.96 38.49
N PHE A 129 23.32 21.93 37.71
CA PHE A 129 23.35 23.34 38.00
C PHE A 129 22.59 23.72 39.29
N ILE A 130 21.41 23.10 39.50
CA ILE A 130 20.56 23.41 40.66
C ILE A 130 21.05 22.66 41.91
N GLU A 131 21.37 21.39 41.83
CA GLU A 131 21.80 20.58 43.00
C GLU A 131 23.11 21.06 43.59
N ASN A 132 24.06 21.45 42.73
CA ASN A 132 25.35 22.01 43.19
C ASN A 132 25.29 23.49 43.50
N ARG A 133 24.10 24.10 43.42
CA ARG A 133 23.85 25.51 43.74
C ARG A 133 24.81 26.46 43.02
N ILE A 134 25.18 26.16 41.77
CA ILE A 134 26.12 26.97 40.99
C ILE A 134 25.63 28.41 40.89
N TYR A 135 24.33 28.63 40.80
CA TYR A 135 23.66 29.93 40.78
C TYR A 135 23.82 30.75 42.09
N LYS A 136 24.32 30.18 43.21
CA LYS A 136 24.56 30.82 44.49
C LYS A 136 26.04 30.99 44.83
N GLN A 137 26.91 30.59 43.94
CA GLN A 137 28.35 30.74 44.20
C GLN A 137 28.77 32.19 43.97
N GLU A 138 29.72 32.66 44.74
CA GLU A 138 30.18 34.05 44.74
C GLU A 138 30.62 34.56 43.35
N GLY A 139 31.25 33.68 42.56
CA GLY A 139 31.63 33.98 41.18
C GLY A 139 30.45 34.13 40.22
N TYR A 140 29.30 33.56 40.53
CA TYR A 140 28.08 33.74 39.76
C TYR A 140 27.40 35.07 40.09
N GLU A 141 27.27 35.39 41.39
CA GLU A 141 26.59 36.61 41.85
C GLU A 141 27.39 37.89 41.55
N ASN A 142 28.71 37.81 41.57
CA ASN A 142 29.62 38.94 41.40
C ASN A 142 30.24 39.04 39.99
N ALA A 143 29.73 38.28 39.00
CA ALA A 143 30.25 38.31 37.64
C ALA A 143 30.02 39.69 37.00
N PRO A 144 31.08 40.37 36.50
CA PRO A 144 30.99 41.77 36.02
C PRO A 144 30.29 41.88 34.66
N ASN A 145 30.24 40.81 33.87
CA ASN A 145 29.56 40.75 32.58
C ASN A 145 29.17 39.34 32.23
N LYS A 146 28.32 39.20 31.19
CA LYS A 146 27.79 37.90 30.70
C LYS A 146 28.90 36.93 30.28
N GLU A 147 29.95 37.42 29.64
CA GLU A 147 31.06 36.58 29.16
C GLU A 147 31.81 35.91 30.32
N LYS A 148 32.13 36.68 31.39
CA LYS A 148 32.77 36.12 32.57
C LYS A 148 31.85 35.20 33.35
N LEU A 149 30.55 35.46 33.35
CA LEU A 149 29.55 34.56 33.92
C LEU A 149 29.51 33.23 33.20
N ILE A 150 29.56 33.22 31.86
CA ILE A 150 29.62 32.00 31.06
C ILE A 150 30.87 31.21 31.39
N LEU A 151 32.05 31.85 31.42
CA LEU A 151 33.31 31.16 31.76
C LEU A 151 33.26 30.55 33.16
N PHE A 152 32.76 31.32 34.14
CA PHE A 152 32.61 30.81 35.50
C PHE A 152 31.71 29.57 35.58
N VAL A 153 30.55 29.59 34.92
CA VAL A 153 29.61 28.45 34.91
C VAL A 153 30.22 27.24 34.18
N ASP A 154 30.97 27.49 33.09
CA ASP A 154 31.67 26.44 32.37
C ASP A 154 32.75 25.75 33.23
N GLU A 155 33.53 26.52 33.98
CA GLU A 155 34.50 26.04 34.96
C GLU A 155 33.82 25.30 36.12
N ALA A 156 32.74 25.83 36.65
CA ALA A 156 31.99 25.23 37.75
C ALA A 156 31.32 23.88 37.33
N LEU A 157 31.01 23.71 36.05
CA LEU A 157 30.49 22.45 35.49
C LEU A 157 31.58 21.42 35.20
N ALA A 158 32.86 21.80 35.16
CA ALA A 158 33.98 20.94 34.78
C ALA A 158 33.99 19.55 35.47
N PRO A 159 33.73 19.40 36.81
CA PRO A 159 33.75 18.13 37.49
C PRO A 159 32.67 17.14 37.04
N TRP A 160 31.65 17.60 36.32
CA TRP A 160 30.50 16.80 35.87
C TRP A 160 30.42 16.65 34.35
N LYS A 161 31.32 17.31 33.57
CA LYS A 161 31.31 17.23 32.09
C LYS A 161 31.42 15.80 31.57
N ASP A 162 32.20 14.96 32.23
CA ASP A 162 32.35 13.53 31.86
C ASP A 162 31.07 12.70 32.06
N LYS A 163 30.12 13.19 32.85
CA LYS A 163 28.82 12.50 33.06
C LYS A 163 27.76 12.91 32.08
N LEU A 164 28.02 13.91 31.26
CA LEU A 164 27.10 14.40 30.25
C LEU A 164 27.26 13.62 28.94
N ILE A 165 26.19 13.46 28.19
CA ILE A 165 26.19 12.71 26.93
C ILE A 165 26.84 13.44 25.75
N ARG A 166 27.07 14.75 25.89
CA ARG A 166 27.80 15.61 24.94
C ARG A 166 28.48 16.76 25.65
N GLU A 167 29.38 17.46 24.96
CA GLU A 167 30.02 18.67 25.45
C GLU A 167 29.01 19.82 25.66
N VAL A 168 29.26 20.61 26.69
CA VAL A 168 28.47 21.81 27.00
C VAL A 168 28.90 22.94 26.07
N ARG A 169 27.92 23.56 25.43
CA ARG A 169 28.10 24.71 24.54
C ARG A 169 27.71 25.98 25.25
N THR A 170 28.16 27.13 24.72
CA THR A 170 27.80 28.45 25.23
C THR A 170 26.27 28.66 25.30
N GLU A 171 25.55 28.23 24.27
CA GLU A 171 24.09 28.33 24.21
C GLU A 171 23.40 27.54 25.33
N ASP A 172 23.99 26.39 25.72
CA ASP A 172 23.45 25.58 26.83
C ASP A 172 23.56 26.31 28.16
N ILE A 173 24.69 27.00 28.38
CA ILE A 173 24.94 27.84 29.59
C ILE A 173 24.00 29.05 29.58
N GLU A 174 23.86 29.74 28.47
CA GLU A 174 22.93 30.85 28.34
C GLU A 174 21.49 30.43 28.66
N ARG A 175 21.08 29.25 28.23
CA ARG A 175 19.78 28.69 28.55
C ARG A 175 19.59 28.40 30.05
N LEU A 176 20.65 28.08 30.78
CA LEU A 176 20.58 27.95 32.24
C LEU A 176 20.24 29.28 32.93
N PHE A 177 20.67 30.41 32.37
CA PHE A 177 20.36 31.73 32.92
C PHE A 177 18.91 32.13 32.78
N GLU A 178 18.19 31.52 31.86
CA GLU A 178 16.75 31.74 31.64
C GLU A 178 15.89 30.97 32.66
N ILE A 179 16.46 30.12 33.50
CA ILE A 179 15.74 29.34 34.49
C ILE A 179 15.15 30.28 35.55
N LYS A 180 13.82 30.33 35.63
CA LYS A 180 13.11 31.17 36.62
C LYS A 180 13.38 30.68 38.04
N MET A 181 13.57 31.56 39.00
CA MET A 181 13.81 31.25 40.41
C MET A 181 12.73 30.34 41.00
N ILE A 182 11.46 30.49 40.62
CA ILE A 182 10.38 29.61 41.02
C ILE A 182 10.56 28.13 40.58
N ARG A 183 11.26 27.92 39.48
CA ARG A 183 11.60 26.55 38.99
C ARG A 183 12.73 25.96 39.83
N ILE A 184 13.70 26.79 40.20
CA ILE A 184 14.80 26.38 41.08
C ILE A 184 14.29 26.01 42.48
N THR A 185 13.39 26.80 43.07
CA THR A 185 12.84 26.55 44.41
C THR A 185 11.87 25.36 44.46
N LYS A 186 11.22 25.05 43.36
CA LYS A 186 10.31 23.90 43.21
C LYS A 186 11.00 22.69 42.57
N PHE A 187 12.30 22.72 42.38
CA PHE A 187 13.03 21.64 41.75
C PHE A 187 12.97 20.37 42.62
N ASP A 188 12.56 19.28 42.02
CA ASP A 188 12.46 17.96 42.64
C ASP A 188 13.44 17.01 41.92
N SER A 189 14.56 16.73 42.60
CA SER A 189 15.60 15.84 42.08
C SER A 189 15.08 14.44 41.72
N LYS A 190 14.13 13.90 42.51
CA LYS A 190 13.56 12.58 42.24
C LYS A 190 12.76 12.57 40.93
N LYS A 191 11.96 13.62 40.68
CA LYS A 191 11.23 13.77 39.42
C LYS A 191 12.16 13.93 38.22
N ALA A 192 13.27 14.67 38.39
CA ALA A 192 14.28 14.79 37.35
C ALA A 192 14.91 13.41 37.03
N ASP A 193 15.24 12.61 38.06
CA ASP A 193 15.77 11.26 37.87
C ASP A 193 14.77 10.30 37.22
N GLU A 194 13.50 10.39 37.58
CA GLU A 194 12.44 9.60 36.93
C GLU A 194 12.29 9.98 35.45
N LEU A 195 12.30 11.27 35.13
CA LEU A 195 12.26 11.75 33.77
C LEU A 195 13.49 11.29 32.97
N MET A 196 14.69 11.37 33.56
CA MET A 196 15.92 10.91 32.90
C MET A 196 15.86 9.41 32.62
N LYS A 197 15.35 8.60 33.54
CA LYS A 197 15.16 7.15 33.32
C LYS A 197 14.16 6.87 32.20
N GLU A 198 13.08 7.62 32.13
CA GLU A 198 12.09 7.49 31.04
C GLU A 198 12.70 7.87 29.69
N LEU A 199 13.45 8.97 29.63
CA LEU A 199 14.14 9.42 28.41
C LEU A 199 15.18 8.40 27.95
N ASP A 200 16.01 7.87 28.85
CA ASP A 200 16.99 6.82 28.54
C ASP A 200 16.32 5.57 27.98
N ARG A 201 15.18 5.14 28.56
CA ARG A 201 14.40 4.02 28.04
C ARG A 201 13.92 4.28 26.60
N LYS A 202 13.43 5.50 26.30
CA LYS A 202 12.97 5.89 24.96
C LYS A 202 14.14 5.94 23.97
N ILE A 203 15.27 6.52 24.35
CA ILE A 203 16.50 6.54 23.54
C ILE A 203 16.95 5.11 23.19
N LYS A 204 17.00 4.22 24.19
CA LYS A 204 17.34 2.81 23.97
C LYS A 204 16.37 2.10 23.04
N ALA A 205 15.07 2.43 23.10
CA ALA A 205 14.07 1.89 22.18
C ALA A 205 14.31 2.37 20.75
N CYS A 206 14.58 3.67 20.53
CA CYS A 206 14.93 4.22 19.20
C CYS A 206 16.21 3.55 18.66
N VAL A 207 17.25 3.40 19.46
CA VAL A 207 18.49 2.72 19.07
C VAL A 207 18.24 1.26 18.68
N LYS A 208 17.40 0.55 19.45
CA LYS A 208 17.01 -0.82 19.12
C LYS A 208 16.27 -0.89 17.78
N ASN A 209 15.31 0.00 17.55
CA ASN A 209 14.53 0.06 16.32
C ASN A 209 15.41 0.41 15.10
N LEU A 210 16.38 1.32 15.28
CA LEU A 210 17.38 1.65 14.24
C LEU A 210 18.26 0.45 13.89
N LYS A 211 18.68 -0.36 14.88
CA LYS A 211 19.45 -1.59 14.64
C LYS A 211 18.64 -2.67 13.93
N HIS A 212 17.34 -2.75 14.19
CA HIS A 212 16.40 -3.72 13.64
C HIS A 212 15.36 -3.03 12.73
N LEU A 213 15.84 -2.16 11.84
CA LEU A 213 14.97 -1.31 11.01
C LEU A 213 14.00 -2.09 10.12
N ASN A 214 14.40 -3.28 9.64
CA ASN A 214 13.51 -4.13 8.84
C ASN A 214 12.32 -4.60 9.66
N ASP A 215 12.55 -5.11 10.85
CA ASP A 215 11.49 -5.60 11.74
C ASP A 215 10.56 -4.47 12.16
N TYR A 216 11.13 -3.30 12.46
CA TYR A 216 10.35 -2.09 12.76
C TYR A 216 9.46 -1.67 11.57
N THR A 217 10.00 -1.71 10.35
CA THR A 217 9.23 -1.39 9.14
C THR A 217 8.12 -2.41 8.90
N ILE A 218 8.36 -3.70 9.13
CA ILE A 218 7.32 -4.75 9.02
C ILE A 218 6.21 -4.49 10.03
N GLN A 219 6.55 -4.25 11.30
CA GLN A 219 5.57 -3.94 12.34
C GLN A 219 4.73 -2.71 12.01
N TRP A 220 5.34 -1.69 11.40
CA TRP A 220 4.62 -0.50 10.95
C TRP A 220 3.58 -0.83 9.87
N PHE A 221 3.92 -1.67 8.87
CA PHE A 221 2.96 -2.14 7.87
C PHE A 221 1.88 -3.05 8.46
N GLU A 222 2.23 -3.90 9.43
CA GLU A 222 1.25 -4.73 10.15
C GLU A 222 0.25 -3.88 10.94
N MET A 223 0.71 -2.83 11.60
CA MET A 223 -0.13 -1.86 12.29
C MET A 223 -1.07 -1.15 11.30
N LEU A 224 -0.58 -0.72 10.14
CA LEU A 224 -1.41 -0.13 9.09
C LEU A 224 -2.47 -1.11 8.58
N LYS A 225 -2.08 -2.37 8.36
CA LYS A 225 -3.01 -3.43 7.96
C LYS A 225 -4.09 -3.66 9.02
N ALA A 226 -3.72 -3.74 10.29
CA ALA A 226 -4.68 -3.90 11.39
C ALA A 226 -5.65 -2.71 11.51
N LYS A 227 -5.15 -1.48 11.28
CA LYS A 227 -5.96 -0.27 11.41
C LYS A 227 -6.90 -0.01 10.23
N TYR A 228 -6.46 -0.32 9.02
CA TYR A 228 -7.15 0.08 7.78
C TYR A 228 -7.54 -1.10 6.88
N GLY A 229 -7.09 -2.32 7.16
CA GLY A 229 -7.31 -3.49 6.29
C GLY A 229 -8.78 -3.78 6.04
N ASP A 230 -9.61 -3.65 7.06
CA ASP A 230 -11.06 -3.91 6.97
C ASP A 230 -11.79 -2.89 6.08
N LEU A 231 -11.24 -1.66 5.94
CA LEU A 231 -11.79 -0.63 5.07
C LEU A 231 -11.53 -0.93 3.59
N TYR A 232 -10.50 -1.72 3.30
CA TYR A 232 -10.05 -2.05 1.94
C TYR A 232 -9.94 -3.56 1.74
N PRO A 233 -11.04 -4.33 1.86
CA PRO A 233 -11.01 -5.78 1.68
C PRO A 233 -10.61 -6.11 0.23
N ARG A 234 -9.77 -7.14 0.09
CA ARG A 234 -9.40 -7.63 -1.23
C ARG A 234 -10.61 -8.32 -1.88
N ARG A 235 -11.09 -7.78 -3.00
CA ARG A 235 -12.20 -8.35 -3.78
C ARG A 235 -11.71 -9.18 -4.96
N THR A 236 -10.47 -8.99 -5.38
CA THR A 236 -9.88 -9.70 -6.53
C THR A 236 -9.39 -11.07 -6.10
N GLU A 237 -9.87 -12.11 -6.76
CA GLU A 237 -9.32 -13.46 -6.64
C GLU A 237 -8.19 -13.65 -7.65
N VAL A 238 -7.05 -14.16 -7.19
CA VAL A 238 -5.95 -14.56 -8.09
C VAL A 238 -6.19 -15.99 -8.49
N ARG A 239 -6.62 -16.19 -9.73
CA ARG A 239 -6.80 -17.53 -10.33
C ARG A 239 -5.90 -17.65 -11.55
N ASN A 240 -5.34 -18.84 -11.75
CA ASN A 240 -4.84 -19.22 -13.07
C ASN A 240 -6.07 -19.65 -13.89
N PHE A 241 -6.50 -18.80 -14.81
CA PHE A 241 -7.44 -19.24 -15.81
C PHE A 241 -6.74 -20.32 -16.65
N GLY A 242 -7.22 -21.56 -16.58
CA GLY A 242 -6.90 -22.54 -17.62
C GLY A 242 -7.25 -21.87 -18.95
N ALA A 243 -6.31 -21.82 -19.87
CA ALA A 243 -6.55 -21.18 -21.15
C ALA A 243 -7.81 -21.81 -21.77
N ILE A 244 -8.88 -20.98 -21.90
CA ILE A 244 -10.09 -21.45 -22.58
C ILE A 244 -9.65 -21.79 -24.00
N ASN A 245 -9.75 -23.08 -24.35
CA ASN A 245 -9.41 -23.49 -25.70
C ASN A 245 -10.52 -23.02 -26.62
N VAL A 246 -10.34 -21.84 -27.21
CA VAL A 246 -11.32 -21.21 -28.10
C VAL A 246 -11.79 -22.17 -29.20
N LYS A 247 -10.92 -23.03 -29.71
CA LYS A 247 -11.29 -24.05 -30.72
C LYS A 247 -12.23 -25.10 -30.17
N ALA A 248 -12.17 -25.43 -28.87
CA ALA A 248 -13.07 -26.40 -28.25
C ALA A 248 -14.43 -25.80 -27.89
N VAL A 249 -14.50 -24.45 -27.74
CA VAL A 249 -15.71 -23.69 -27.39
C VAL A 249 -16.55 -23.35 -28.64
N VAL A 250 -15.91 -23.23 -29.81
CA VAL A 250 -16.62 -22.94 -31.07
C VAL A 250 -17.57 -24.11 -31.37
N GLU A 251 -18.87 -23.82 -31.50
CA GLU A 251 -19.85 -24.80 -31.92
C GLU A 251 -19.69 -25.14 -33.42
N ASN A 252 -19.79 -26.40 -33.75
CA ASN A 252 -19.77 -26.85 -35.13
C ASN A 252 -21.08 -26.44 -35.81
N ASN A 253 -21.05 -25.40 -36.60
CA ASN A 253 -22.24 -24.81 -37.24
C ASN A 253 -22.43 -25.26 -38.69
N GLU A 254 -21.32 -25.62 -39.32
CA GLU A 254 -21.33 -26.05 -40.72
C GLU A 254 -21.59 -27.55 -40.85
N LYS A 255 -22.37 -27.93 -41.84
CA LYS A 255 -22.60 -29.33 -42.21
C LYS A 255 -21.73 -29.68 -43.40
N LEU A 256 -20.81 -30.62 -43.18
CA LEU A 256 -19.97 -31.13 -44.25
C LEU A 256 -20.65 -32.32 -44.95
N TYR A 257 -20.70 -32.30 -46.26
CA TYR A 257 -21.24 -33.32 -47.09
C TYR A 257 -20.19 -33.86 -48.07
N ILE A 258 -20.34 -35.09 -48.48
CA ILE A 258 -19.50 -35.75 -49.50
C ILE A 258 -20.33 -36.21 -50.69
N ASN A 259 -19.86 -35.93 -51.88
CA ASN A 259 -20.33 -36.54 -53.12
C ASN A 259 -19.23 -37.48 -53.61
N ARG A 260 -19.44 -38.78 -53.35
CA ARG A 260 -18.45 -39.80 -53.72
C ARG A 260 -18.39 -40.06 -55.24
N ALA A 261 -19.46 -39.74 -55.94
CA ALA A 261 -19.53 -39.93 -57.38
C ALA A 261 -18.69 -38.91 -58.14
N GLU A 262 -18.63 -37.68 -57.65
CA GLU A 262 -17.91 -36.59 -58.25
C GLU A 262 -16.56 -36.26 -57.51
N GLY A 263 -16.28 -37.00 -56.43
CA GLY A 263 -15.08 -36.80 -55.64
C GLY A 263 -14.97 -35.46 -54.91
N PHE A 264 -16.13 -34.85 -54.60
CA PHE A 264 -16.20 -33.52 -53.99
C PHE A 264 -16.63 -33.58 -52.53
N VAL A 265 -16.00 -32.75 -51.67
CA VAL A 265 -16.34 -32.56 -50.25
C VAL A 265 -16.52 -31.09 -50.01
N GLY A 266 -17.63 -30.67 -49.40
CA GLY A 266 -17.91 -29.29 -49.15
C GLY A 266 -19.14 -29.01 -48.30
N THR A 267 -19.35 -27.76 -47.93
CA THR A 267 -20.51 -27.23 -47.23
C THR A 267 -21.59 -26.80 -48.25
N GLY A 268 -22.84 -27.01 -47.97
CA GLY A 268 -23.92 -26.52 -48.82
C GLY A 268 -24.41 -27.49 -49.91
N LEU A 269 -23.96 -28.72 -49.98
CA LEU A 269 -24.45 -29.78 -50.87
C LEU A 269 -25.79 -30.30 -50.35
N LYS A 270 -26.87 -30.13 -51.08
CA LYS A 270 -28.24 -30.47 -50.61
C LYS A 270 -28.69 -31.93 -50.84
N LYS A 271 -27.93 -32.71 -51.56
CA LYS A 271 -28.33 -34.06 -51.97
C LYS A 271 -27.31 -35.16 -51.68
N ASP A 272 -26.20 -34.80 -51.03
CA ASP A 272 -25.12 -35.71 -50.84
C ASP A 272 -25.06 -36.24 -49.39
N GLU A 273 -24.20 -37.22 -49.18
CA GLU A 273 -24.08 -37.90 -47.92
C GLU A 273 -23.49 -36.94 -46.85
N PHE A 274 -24.23 -36.75 -45.74
CA PHE A 274 -23.76 -35.97 -44.60
C PHE A 274 -22.59 -36.70 -43.91
N LEU A 275 -21.50 -35.99 -43.68
CA LEU A 275 -20.34 -36.53 -42.97
C LEU A 275 -20.36 -36.14 -41.48
N PHE A 276 -20.24 -34.87 -41.18
CA PHE A 276 -20.24 -34.35 -39.80
C PHE A 276 -20.45 -32.84 -39.78
N ASN A 277 -20.67 -32.31 -38.60
CA ASN A 277 -20.68 -30.86 -38.39
C ASN A 277 -19.26 -30.38 -38.11
N CYS A 278 -18.84 -29.29 -38.73
CA CYS A 278 -17.55 -28.61 -38.48
C CYS A 278 -17.74 -27.15 -38.09
N SER A 279 -16.71 -26.55 -37.57
CA SER A 279 -16.63 -25.10 -37.35
C SER A 279 -15.95 -24.43 -38.53
N ASP A 280 -16.38 -23.20 -38.84
CA ASP A 280 -15.71 -22.31 -39.80
C ASP A 280 -14.24 -22.07 -39.47
#